data_f75e0632066f406fb36802b609ce73e0
#
_entry.id   f75e0632066f406fb36802b609ce73e0
#
_cell.length_a   1.000
_cell.length_b   1.000
_cell.length_c   1.000
_cell.angle_alpha   90.00
_cell.angle_beta   90.00
_cell.angle_gamma   90.00
#
_symmetry.space_group_name_H-M   'P 1'
#
loop_
_entity.id
_entity.type
_entity.pdbx_description
1 polymer ?
#
loop_
_entity_poly.entity_id
_entity_poly.type
_entity_poly.pdbx_seq_one_letter_code
_entity_poly.pdbx_strand_id
1 'polypeptide(L)'
;TYTSNAELRQGIIDYAMQYLGNRYVHGGSSLSGGTDCSGFTCFIYAEFGYSISRTPGGQYSGAGRSISSEELQPGDIVCYSSNGGKSCTHVGLYIGDGQIIHSANSRKGVIISAVDYSPIIGMRNVID
;
A
#
# COMPACT_ATOMS: atom_id res chain seq x y z
N THR A 1 18.99 -9.15 -5.75
CA THR A 1 18.29 -9.90 -6.79
C THR A 1 17.38 -10.96 -6.18
N TYR A 2 16.17 -11.05 -6.69
CA TYR A 2 15.16 -11.98 -6.19
C TYR A 2 15.00 -13.13 -7.18
N THR A 3 14.95 -14.36 -6.67
CA THR A 3 14.85 -15.57 -7.50
C THR A 3 13.41 -16.00 -7.75
N SER A 4 12.45 -15.39 -7.02
CA SER A 4 11.03 -15.71 -7.16
C SER A 4 10.16 -14.52 -6.80
N ASN A 5 8.90 -14.57 -7.21
CA ASN A 5 7.93 -13.53 -6.81
C ASN A 5 7.68 -13.56 -5.30
N ALA A 6 7.74 -14.73 -4.67
CA ALA A 6 7.59 -14.81 -3.22
C ALA A 6 8.72 -14.08 -2.49
N GLU A 7 9.95 -14.23 -2.95
CA GLU A 7 11.09 -13.48 -2.37
C GLU A 7 10.98 -11.99 -2.64
N LEU A 8 10.56 -11.59 -3.84
CA LEU A 8 10.36 -10.19 -4.18
C LEU A 8 9.29 -9.56 -3.29
N ARG A 9 8.17 -10.25 -3.10
CA ARG A 9 7.10 -9.78 -2.23
C ARG A 9 7.57 -9.59 -0.80
N GLN A 10 8.34 -10.53 -0.26
CA GLN A 10 8.91 -10.41 1.07
C GLN A 10 9.88 -9.23 1.14
N GLY A 11 10.69 -9.01 0.10
CA GLY A 11 11.60 -7.88 0.03
C GLY A 11 10.87 -6.54 0.07
N ILE A 12 9.75 -6.44 -0.62
CA ILE A 12 8.92 -5.23 -0.62
C ILE A 12 8.38 -4.97 0.80
N ILE A 13 7.89 -6.00 1.48
CA ILE A 13 7.39 -5.89 2.84
C ILE A 13 8.50 -5.50 3.80
N ASP A 14 9.65 -6.14 3.72
CA ASP A 14 10.79 -5.85 4.60
C ASP A 14 11.24 -4.40 4.43
N TYR A 15 11.24 -3.90 3.20
CA TYR A 15 11.59 -2.51 2.93
C TYR A 15 10.56 -1.56 3.55
N ALA A 16 9.27 -1.86 3.38
CA ALA A 16 8.19 -1.04 3.93
C ALA A 16 8.24 -1.00 5.46
N MET A 17 8.56 -2.13 6.10
CA MET A 17 8.62 -2.24 7.55
C MET A 17 9.70 -1.34 8.17
N GLN A 18 10.74 -0.97 7.43
CA GLN A 18 11.75 -0.03 7.91
C GLN A 18 11.19 1.35 8.23
N TYR A 19 10.05 1.69 7.65
CA TYR A 19 9.41 2.99 7.85
C TYR A 19 8.31 2.97 8.90
N LEU A 20 8.11 1.83 9.58
CA LEU A 20 7.13 1.72 10.66
C LEU A 20 7.42 2.77 11.73
N GLY A 21 6.40 3.54 12.10
CA GLY A 21 6.54 4.64 13.05
C GLY A 21 6.92 5.98 12.44
N ASN A 22 7.19 6.03 11.12
CA ASN A 22 7.53 7.28 10.47
C ASN A 22 6.29 8.18 10.38
N ARG A 23 6.50 9.49 10.24
CA ARG A 23 5.39 10.44 10.26
C ARG A 23 4.60 10.46 8.95
N TYR A 24 3.35 10.85 9.05
CA TYR A 24 2.49 11.13 7.90
C TYR A 24 2.67 12.59 7.49
N VAL A 25 2.84 12.84 6.19
CA VAL A 25 2.89 14.19 5.62
C VAL A 25 2.03 14.21 4.36
N HIS A 26 0.96 14.98 4.38
CA HIS A 26 0.06 15.11 3.22
C HIS A 26 0.85 15.63 2.01
N GLY A 27 0.78 14.90 0.89
CA GLY A 27 1.52 15.27 -0.32
C GLY A 27 3.03 15.11 -0.21
N GLY A 28 3.51 14.44 0.83
CA GLY A 28 4.95 14.24 1.04
C GLY A 28 5.63 13.56 -0.13
N SER A 29 6.90 13.90 -0.35
CA SER A 29 7.63 13.50 -1.55
C SER A 29 8.73 12.47 -1.29
N SER A 30 8.88 11.99 -0.07
CA SER A 30 9.88 10.96 0.24
C SER A 30 9.42 10.10 1.41
N LEU A 31 9.90 8.86 1.45
CA LEU A 31 9.60 7.94 2.55
C LEU A 31 10.21 8.42 3.86
N SER A 32 11.47 8.84 3.83
CA SER A 32 12.17 9.27 5.05
C SER A 32 11.62 10.56 5.62
N GLY A 33 11.19 11.48 4.78
CA GLY A 33 10.62 12.77 5.21
C GLY A 33 9.17 12.69 5.63
N GLY A 34 8.51 11.59 5.31
CA GLY A 34 7.09 11.38 5.57
C GLY A 34 6.26 11.56 4.32
N THR A 35 5.21 10.77 4.21
CA THR A 35 4.30 10.81 3.06
C THR A 35 2.89 10.41 3.50
N ASP A 36 1.92 10.62 2.62
CA ASP A 36 0.55 10.15 2.83
C ASP A 36 0.42 8.68 2.40
N CYS A 37 -0.81 8.15 2.42
CA CYS A 37 -1.07 6.73 2.17
C CYS A 37 -0.61 6.28 0.77
N SER A 38 -0.97 7.03 -0.25
CA SER A 38 -0.66 6.68 -1.64
C SER A 38 0.80 6.97 -1.99
N GLY A 39 1.40 7.97 -1.36
CA GLY A 39 2.83 8.23 -1.48
C GLY A 39 3.64 7.08 -0.89
N PHE A 40 3.20 6.54 0.24
CA PHE A 40 3.86 5.40 0.87
C PHE A 40 3.94 4.22 -0.09
N THR A 41 2.81 3.78 -0.63
CA THR A 41 2.79 2.66 -1.59
C THR A 41 3.56 3.01 -2.86
N CYS A 42 3.37 4.22 -3.40
CA CYS A 42 4.04 4.66 -4.62
C CYS A 42 5.56 4.57 -4.49
N PHE A 43 6.12 5.11 -3.41
CA PHE A 43 7.58 5.15 -3.22
C PHE A 43 8.16 3.80 -2.81
N ILE A 44 7.41 2.97 -2.08
CA ILE A 44 7.83 1.60 -1.78
C ILE A 44 8.00 0.82 -3.10
N TYR A 45 6.98 0.83 -3.95
CA TYR A 45 7.06 0.10 -5.24
C TYR A 45 8.13 0.68 -6.16
N ALA A 46 8.34 1.99 -6.13
CA ALA A 46 9.36 2.64 -6.96
C ALA A 46 10.76 2.12 -6.64
N GLU A 47 11.05 1.81 -5.40
CA GLU A 47 12.33 1.24 -5.00
C GLU A 47 12.60 -0.10 -5.69
N PHE A 48 11.55 -0.83 -6.06
CA PHE A 48 11.64 -2.14 -6.70
C PHE A 48 11.40 -2.08 -8.22
N GLY A 49 11.37 -0.87 -8.78
CA GLY A 49 11.25 -0.67 -10.22
C GLY A 49 9.83 -0.59 -10.76
N TYR A 50 8.82 -0.51 -9.89
CA TYR A 50 7.43 -0.38 -10.32
C TYR A 50 6.97 1.06 -10.25
N SER A 51 6.28 1.49 -11.30
CA SER A 51 5.72 2.85 -11.39
C SER A 51 4.20 2.75 -11.28
N ILE A 52 3.64 3.32 -10.22
CA ILE A 52 2.19 3.39 -10.03
C ILE A 52 1.79 4.83 -9.76
N SER A 53 0.49 5.10 -9.87
CA SER A 53 -0.04 6.45 -9.66
C SER A 53 0.27 6.95 -8.24
N ARG A 54 0.49 8.27 -8.13
CA ARG A 54 0.74 8.93 -6.85
C ARG A 54 -0.52 9.06 -5.99
N THR A 55 -1.71 8.91 -6.57
CA THR A 55 -2.98 9.15 -5.88
C THR A 55 -3.69 7.83 -5.55
N PRO A 56 -4.52 7.82 -4.48
CA PRO A 56 -5.28 6.61 -4.15
C PRO A 56 -6.19 6.15 -5.28
N GLY A 57 -6.93 7.09 -5.89
CA GLY A 57 -7.83 6.78 -7.00
C GLY A 57 -7.11 6.21 -8.21
N GLY A 58 -5.94 6.75 -8.53
CA GLY A 58 -5.13 6.26 -9.64
C GLY A 58 -4.58 4.86 -9.39
N GLN A 59 -4.20 4.57 -8.15
CA GLN A 59 -3.76 3.22 -7.78
C GLN A 59 -4.92 2.23 -7.85
N TYR A 60 -6.08 2.62 -7.35
CA TYR A 60 -7.28 1.79 -7.41
C TYR A 60 -7.68 1.45 -8.85
N SER A 61 -7.58 2.41 -9.75
CA SER A 61 -8.05 2.21 -11.13
C SER A 61 -6.99 1.61 -12.06
N GLY A 62 -5.70 1.78 -11.75
CA GLY A 62 -4.66 1.46 -12.72
C GLY A 62 -3.42 0.73 -12.22
N ALA A 63 -3.24 0.53 -10.93
CA ALA A 63 -2.05 -0.16 -10.43
C ALA A 63 -2.16 -1.66 -10.70
N GLY A 64 -1.31 -2.20 -11.56
CA GLY A 64 -1.33 -3.61 -11.90
C GLY A 64 -2.70 -4.10 -12.35
N ARG A 65 -3.17 -5.20 -11.78
CA ARG A 65 -4.46 -5.79 -12.12
C ARG A 65 -5.35 -5.92 -10.89
N SER A 66 -6.65 -5.89 -11.12
CA SER A 66 -7.65 -6.12 -10.07
C SER A 66 -7.68 -7.59 -9.66
N ILE A 67 -7.73 -7.84 -8.37
CA ILE A 67 -7.78 -9.20 -7.82
C ILE A 67 -8.90 -9.30 -6.78
N SER A 68 -9.30 -10.54 -6.49
CA SER A 68 -10.25 -10.83 -5.42
C SER A 68 -9.53 -10.98 -4.08
N SER A 69 -10.29 -11.00 -2.98
CA SER A 69 -9.72 -11.22 -1.65
C SER A 69 -9.05 -12.60 -1.53
N GLU A 70 -9.52 -13.58 -2.28
CA GLU A 70 -8.92 -14.93 -2.28
C GLU A 70 -7.56 -14.96 -2.96
N GLU A 71 -7.29 -14.01 -3.85
CA GLU A 71 -6.03 -13.90 -4.57
C GLU A 71 -5.01 -12.99 -3.86
N LEU A 72 -5.42 -12.34 -2.78
CA LEU A 72 -4.59 -11.36 -2.07
C LEU A 72 -3.34 -12.02 -1.49
N GLN A 73 -2.19 -11.46 -1.82
CA GLN A 73 -0.89 -11.96 -1.37
C GLN A 73 -0.08 -10.84 -0.72
N PRO A 74 0.84 -11.17 0.19
CA PRO A 74 1.75 -10.18 0.75
C PRO A 74 2.44 -9.38 -0.36
N GLY A 75 2.43 -8.06 -0.24
CA GLY A 75 2.99 -7.16 -1.25
C GLY A 75 1.96 -6.58 -2.21
N ASP A 76 0.69 -6.98 -2.12
CA ASP A 76 -0.40 -6.40 -2.90
C ASP A 76 -0.95 -5.13 -2.23
N ILE A 77 -1.71 -4.34 -3.01
CA ILE A 77 -2.35 -3.12 -2.52
C ILE A 77 -3.80 -3.41 -2.15
N VAL A 78 -4.23 -2.92 -0.99
CA VAL A 78 -5.63 -2.93 -0.57
C VAL A 78 -6.15 -1.50 -0.64
N CYS A 79 -7.29 -1.32 -1.28
CA CYS A 79 -7.91 0.00 -1.53
C CYS A 79 -9.17 0.15 -0.68
N TYR A 80 -9.29 1.32 -0.05
CA TYR A 80 -10.36 1.60 0.91
C TYR A 80 -11.18 2.82 0.49
N SER A 81 -12.41 2.88 0.95
CA SER A 81 -13.28 4.03 0.73
C SER A 81 -13.94 4.45 2.04
N SER A 82 -13.80 5.73 2.39
CA SER A 82 -14.46 6.35 3.55
C SER A 82 -15.70 7.15 3.15
N ASN A 83 -16.10 7.11 1.86
CA ASN A 83 -17.20 7.91 1.33
C ASN A 83 -18.31 7.06 0.69
N GLY A 84 -18.52 5.85 1.23
CA GLY A 84 -19.60 4.97 0.77
C GLY A 84 -19.30 4.27 -0.54
N GLY A 85 -18.03 4.13 -0.91
CA GLY A 85 -17.65 3.45 -2.15
C GLY A 85 -17.63 4.34 -3.38
N LYS A 86 -17.79 5.66 -3.21
CA LYS A 86 -17.77 6.60 -4.33
C LYS A 86 -16.40 6.72 -4.98
N SER A 87 -15.35 6.65 -4.17
CA SER A 87 -13.97 6.71 -4.64
C SER A 87 -13.05 6.02 -3.66
N CYS A 88 -11.84 5.71 -4.11
CA CYS A 88 -10.77 5.23 -3.25
C CYS A 88 -10.17 6.41 -2.49
N THR A 89 -10.25 6.38 -1.17
CA THR A 89 -9.76 7.47 -0.32
C THR A 89 -8.48 7.08 0.43
N HIS A 90 -8.14 5.79 0.45
CA HIS A 90 -6.97 5.31 1.20
C HIS A 90 -6.46 4.01 0.61
N VAL A 91 -5.16 3.78 0.73
CA VAL A 91 -4.53 2.54 0.29
C VAL A 91 -3.55 2.06 1.35
N GLY A 92 -3.34 0.74 1.39
CA GLY A 92 -2.37 0.10 2.26
C GLY A 92 -1.68 -1.04 1.55
N LEU A 93 -0.55 -1.47 2.10
CA LEU A 93 0.23 -2.59 1.58
C LEU A 93 -0.07 -3.82 2.44
N TYR A 94 -0.56 -4.89 1.80
CA TYR A 94 -0.85 -6.14 2.51
C TYR A 94 0.46 -6.82 2.91
N ILE A 95 0.58 -7.18 4.19
CA ILE A 95 1.81 -7.81 4.70
C ILE A 95 1.61 -9.27 5.10
N GLY A 96 0.42 -9.82 4.85
CA GLY A 96 0.07 -11.18 5.27
C GLY A 96 -0.66 -11.20 6.60
N ASP A 97 -1.15 -12.37 6.96
CA ASP A 97 -1.82 -12.62 8.26
C ASP A 97 -2.98 -11.67 8.54
N GLY A 98 -3.66 -11.21 7.50
CA GLY A 98 -4.81 -10.32 7.65
C GLY A 98 -4.45 -8.89 8.06
N GLN A 99 -3.23 -8.43 7.76
CA GLN A 99 -2.74 -7.12 8.18
C GLN A 99 -2.20 -6.31 7.02
N ILE A 100 -2.25 -4.99 7.16
CA ILE A 100 -1.62 -4.04 6.24
C ILE A 100 -0.65 -3.14 6.99
N ILE A 101 0.36 -2.63 6.26
CA ILE A 101 1.16 -1.50 6.70
C ILE A 101 0.77 -0.29 5.83
N HIS A 102 0.55 0.85 6.47
CA HIS A 102 0.09 2.04 5.75
C HIS A 102 0.46 3.31 6.49
N SER A 103 0.61 4.39 5.73
CA SER A 103 0.73 5.74 6.30
C SER A 103 -0.70 6.22 6.57
N ALA A 104 -1.14 6.13 7.84
CA ALA A 104 -2.56 6.17 8.18
C ALA A 104 -3.13 7.60 8.22
N ASN A 105 -2.57 8.45 9.05
CA ASN A 105 -3.00 9.84 9.20
C ASN A 105 -1.92 10.63 9.99
N SER A 106 -2.12 11.93 10.11
CA SER A 106 -1.14 12.83 10.72
C SER A 106 -0.86 12.54 12.21
N ARG A 107 -1.78 11.85 12.88
CA ARG A 107 -1.60 11.50 14.30
C ARG A 107 -0.85 10.20 14.49
N LYS A 108 -1.05 9.24 13.60
CA LYS A 108 -0.54 7.88 13.77
C LYS A 108 0.70 7.57 12.94
N GLY A 109 0.84 8.22 11.77
CA GLY A 109 1.93 7.92 10.86
C GLY A 109 1.81 6.54 10.26
N VAL A 110 2.95 5.89 10.04
CA VAL A 110 3.01 4.54 9.45
C VAL A 110 2.79 3.52 10.55
N ILE A 111 1.71 2.74 10.39
CA ILE A 111 1.28 1.73 11.37
C ILE A 111 0.84 0.46 10.67
N ILE A 112 0.68 -0.59 11.47
CA ILE A 112 0.06 -1.85 11.05
C ILE A 112 -1.38 -1.85 11.56
N SER A 113 -2.31 -2.25 10.68
CA SER A 113 -3.74 -2.37 11.01
C SER A 113 -4.29 -3.67 10.46
N ALA A 114 -5.44 -4.11 10.98
CA ALA A 114 -6.17 -5.23 10.37
C ALA A 114 -6.58 -4.85 8.95
N VAL A 115 -6.55 -5.80 8.04
CA VAL A 115 -6.87 -5.54 6.63
C VAL A 115 -8.28 -4.98 6.46
N ASP A 116 -9.21 -5.37 7.32
CA ASP A 116 -10.60 -4.95 7.26
C ASP A 116 -10.95 -3.83 8.25
N TYR A 117 -9.95 -3.06 8.69
CA TYR A 117 -10.18 -1.97 9.64
C TYR A 117 -11.08 -0.86 9.08
N SER A 118 -11.27 -0.81 7.79
CA SER A 118 -12.05 0.19 7.06
C SER A 118 -12.66 -0.49 5.82
N PRO A 119 -13.74 0.06 5.24
CA PRO A 119 -14.39 -0.57 4.08
C PRO A 119 -13.47 -0.68 2.87
N ILE A 120 -13.29 -1.91 2.38
CA ILE A 120 -12.45 -2.23 1.23
C ILE A 120 -13.29 -2.09 -0.04
N ILE A 121 -12.75 -1.44 -1.08
CA ILE A 121 -13.42 -1.35 -2.38
C ILE A 121 -12.66 -2.04 -3.51
N GLY A 122 -11.47 -2.54 -3.23
CA GLY A 122 -10.72 -3.27 -4.23
C GLY A 122 -9.34 -3.64 -3.75
N MET A 123 -8.69 -4.47 -4.54
CA MET A 123 -7.34 -4.96 -4.29
C MET A 123 -6.60 -5.02 -5.62
N ARG A 124 -5.31 -4.71 -5.61
CA ARG A 124 -4.51 -4.64 -6.83
C ARG A 124 -3.22 -5.45 -6.67
N ASN A 125 -2.89 -6.20 -7.72
CA ASN A 125 -1.63 -6.96 -7.79
C ASN A 125 -0.73 -6.28 -8.82
N VAL A 126 0.35 -5.66 -8.35
CA VAL A 126 1.31 -4.94 -9.20
C VAL A 126 2.42 -5.88 -9.70
N ILE A 127 2.65 -6.99 -9.00
CA ILE A 127 3.84 -7.82 -9.17
C ILE A 127 3.67 -8.87 -10.26
N ASP A 128 2.56 -9.53 -10.29
CA ASP A 128 2.26 -10.57 -11.26
C ASP A 128 0.78 -10.64 -11.56
#